data_8fbbed8712f14a10a5d52d3e2a9cfe4b
#
_entry.id   8fbbed8712f14a10a5d52d3e2a9cfe4b
#
_cell.length_a   1.000
_cell.length_b   1.000
_cell.length_c   1.000
_cell.angle_alpha   90.00
_cell.angle_beta   90.00
_cell.angle_gamma   90.00
#
_symmetry.space_group_name_H-M   'P 1'
#
loop_
_entity.id
_entity.type
_entity.pdbx_description
1 polymer ?
#
loop_
_entity_poly.entity_id
_entity_poly.type
_entity_poly.pdbx_seq_one_letter_code
_entity_poly.pdbx_strand_id
1 'polypeptide(L)'
;MGQKKKFNYVDFILKYLSVILMIIALIYIGVNNHYFFKVNNIISILLQTASLAIMAMGMTFVLITGGIDLSIPPVMALGAILGTLYMQHGGNGFIAFLIMLAVGVGCGLVNGYAIAYLNMIPFIVTLSLQTITSVSYTHLTLPTNSLV
;
A
#
# COMPACT_ATOMS: atom_id res chain seq x y z
N MET A 1 7.60 39.78 -31.29
CA MET A 1 8.94 39.68 -30.71
C MET A 1 8.92 38.61 -29.65
N GLY A 2 9.39 37.42 -30.00
CA GLY A 2 9.44 36.26 -29.08
C GLY A 2 10.61 36.40 -28.11
N GLN A 3 10.34 36.60 -26.85
CA GLN A 3 11.38 36.51 -25.81
C GLN A 3 11.89 35.05 -25.79
N LYS A 4 13.11 34.82 -26.20
CA LYS A 4 13.85 33.59 -25.97
C LYS A 4 13.97 33.41 -24.45
N LYS A 5 13.18 32.50 -23.89
CA LYS A 5 13.24 32.09 -22.50
C LYS A 5 14.66 31.58 -22.24
N LYS A 6 15.51 32.38 -21.54
CA LYS A 6 16.83 31.94 -21.14
C LYS A 6 16.68 30.67 -20.32
N PHE A 7 17.36 29.60 -20.73
CA PHE A 7 17.39 28.34 -20.01
C PHE A 7 18.03 28.56 -18.64
N ASN A 8 17.25 28.50 -17.59
CA ASN A 8 17.72 28.75 -16.23
C ASN A 8 18.14 27.41 -15.61
N TYR A 9 19.44 27.15 -15.53
CA TYR A 9 19.99 25.90 -14.99
C TYR A 9 19.51 25.62 -13.56
N VAL A 10 19.30 26.68 -12.77
CA VAL A 10 18.80 26.58 -11.41
C VAL A 10 17.36 26.04 -11.39
N ASP A 11 16.48 26.59 -12.23
CA ASP A 11 15.10 26.15 -12.33
C ASP A 11 15.01 24.71 -12.84
N PHE A 12 15.90 24.32 -13.75
CA PHE A 12 16.00 22.94 -14.23
C PHE A 12 16.42 21.98 -13.12
N ILE A 13 17.49 22.33 -12.38
CA ILE A 13 17.98 21.51 -11.26
C ILE A 13 16.90 21.40 -10.18
N LEU A 14 16.25 22.49 -9.78
CA LEU A 14 15.20 22.47 -8.77
C LEU A 14 13.99 21.62 -9.20
N LYS A 15 13.63 21.70 -10.47
CA LYS A 15 12.52 20.92 -11.04
C LYS A 15 12.78 19.41 -11.02
N TYR A 16 14.02 19.01 -11.28
CA TYR A 16 14.40 17.59 -11.37
C TYR A 16 15.19 17.08 -10.17
N LEU A 17 15.30 17.88 -9.10
CA LEU A 17 16.13 17.58 -7.93
C LEU A 17 15.80 16.21 -7.32
N SER A 18 14.51 15.87 -7.19
CA SER A 18 14.08 14.58 -6.65
C SER A 18 14.52 13.39 -7.51
N VAL A 19 14.45 13.54 -8.84
CA VAL A 19 14.88 12.51 -9.78
C VAL A 19 16.41 12.37 -9.76
N ILE A 20 17.13 13.49 -9.72
CA ILE A 20 18.60 13.51 -9.65
C ILE A 20 19.07 12.81 -8.36
N LEU A 21 18.47 13.17 -7.21
CA LEU A 21 18.78 12.54 -5.92
C LEU A 21 18.48 11.05 -5.92
N MET A 22 17.36 10.64 -6.52
CA MET A 22 17.01 9.22 -6.67
C MET A 22 18.05 8.46 -7.49
N ILE A 23 18.49 9.02 -8.63
CA ILE A 23 19.52 8.38 -9.49
C ILE A 23 20.85 8.28 -8.74
N ILE A 24 21.28 9.34 -8.04
CA ILE A 24 22.50 9.34 -7.23
C ILE A 24 22.41 8.24 -6.15
N ALA A 25 21.29 8.16 -5.44
CA ALA A 25 21.07 7.14 -4.41
C ALA A 25 21.14 5.72 -4.99
N LEU A 26 20.50 5.47 -6.14
CA LEU A 26 20.55 4.17 -6.83
C LEU A 26 21.97 3.78 -7.24
N ILE A 27 22.75 4.72 -7.78
CA ILE A 27 24.15 4.49 -8.15
C ILE A 27 24.98 4.20 -6.89
N TYR A 28 24.82 5.01 -5.84
CA TYR A 28 25.55 4.84 -4.59
C TYR A 28 25.28 3.47 -3.96
N ILE A 29 24.01 3.08 -3.85
CA ILE A 29 23.63 1.77 -3.30
C ILE A 29 24.13 0.64 -4.20
N GLY A 30 23.99 0.77 -5.52
CA GLY A 30 24.43 -0.25 -6.47
C GLY A 30 25.92 -0.51 -6.47
N VAL A 31 26.74 0.55 -6.26
CA VAL A 31 28.21 0.41 -6.16
C VAL A 31 28.64 -0.18 -4.81
N ASN A 32 28.00 0.23 -3.71
CA ASN A 32 28.39 -0.20 -2.36
C ASN A 32 27.78 -1.54 -1.94
N ASN A 33 26.68 -2.00 -2.61
CA ASN A 33 26.00 -3.24 -2.27
C ASN A 33 25.98 -4.20 -3.47
N HIS A 34 26.87 -5.16 -3.46
CA HIS A 34 27.00 -6.17 -4.52
C HIS A 34 25.73 -7.05 -4.71
N TYR A 35 24.84 -7.07 -3.71
CA TYR A 35 23.57 -7.81 -3.77
C TYR A 35 22.43 -7.01 -4.38
N PHE A 36 22.59 -5.67 -4.53
CA PHE A 36 21.50 -4.80 -4.94
C PHE A 36 20.94 -5.18 -6.33
N PHE A 37 21.80 -5.45 -7.29
CA PHE A 37 21.41 -5.84 -8.66
C PHE A 37 21.24 -7.36 -8.85
N LYS A 38 21.31 -8.17 -7.79
CA LYS A 38 21.03 -9.60 -7.94
C LYS A 38 19.57 -9.83 -8.32
N VAL A 39 19.33 -10.82 -9.18
CA VAL A 39 18.00 -11.16 -9.70
C VAL A 39 16.97 -11.34 -8.58
N ASN A 40 17.33 -12.05 -7.50
CA ASN A 40 16.42 -12.26 -6.37
C ASN A 40 15.99 -10.96 -5.69
N ASN A 41 16.91 -9.99 -5.55
CA ASN A 41 16.59 -8.69 -4.97
C ASN A 41 15.69 -7.88 -5.90
N ILE A 42 15.97 -7.88 -7.20
CA ILE A 42 15.13 -7.22 -8.20
C ILE A 42 13.71 -7.80 -8.20
N ILE A 43 13.57 -9.13 -8.15
CA ILE A 43 12.26 -9.78 -8.04
C ILE A 43 11.54 -9.34 -6.76
N SER A 44 12.24 -9.30 -5.63
CA SER A 44 11.66 -8.86 -4.36
C SER A 44 11.17 -7.40 -4.41
N ILE A 45 11.95 -6.52 -5.02
CA ILE A 45 11.56 -5.11 -5.24
C ILE A 45 10.33 -5.03 -6.15
N LEU A 46 10.29 -5.79 -7.24
CA LEU A 46 9.15 -5.80 -8.15
C LEU A 46 7.88 -6.31 -7.48
N LEU A 47 7.95 -7.36 -6.67
CA LEU A 47 6.80 -7.89 -5.92
C LEU A 47 6.27 -6.88 -4.90
N GLN A 48 7.15 -6.20 -4.15
CA GLN A 48 6.76 -5.15 -3.22
C GLN A 48 6.13 -3.96 -3.95
N THR A 49 6.73 -3.54 -5.06
CA THR A 49 6.23 -2.44 -5.89
C THR A 49 4.88 -2.80 -6.52
N ALA A 50 4.67 -4.05 -6.95
CA ALA A 50 3.40 -4.50 -7.49
C ALA A 50 2.26 -4.39 -6.46
N SER A 51 2.51 -4.78 -5.21
CA SER A 51 1.54 -4.63 -4.12
C SER A 51 1.18 -3.16 -3.88
N LEU A 52 2.18 -2.27 -3.83
CA LEU A 52 1.97 -0.83 -3.69
C LEU A 52 1.22 -0.23 -4.89
N ALA A 53 1.51 -0.70 -6.10
CA ALA A 53 0.83 -0.23 -7.31
C ALA A 53 -0.66 -0.59 -7.31
N ILE A 54 -1.03 -1.80 -6.87
CA ILE A 54 -2.43 -2.21 -6.73
C ILE A 54 -3.15 -1.32 -5.71
N MET A 55 -2.54 -1.07 -4.54
CA MET A 55 -3.11 -0.16 -3.54
C MET A 55 -3.25 1.27 -4.07
N ALA A 56 -2.26 1.76 -4.80
CA ALA A 56 -2.29 3.10 -5.40
C ALA A 56 -3.39 3.23 -6.46
N MET A 57 -3.65 2.20 -7.26
CA MET A 57 -4.79 2.18 -8.17
C MET A 57 -6.12 2.28 -7.42
N GLY A 58 -6.30 1.49 -6.36
CA GLY A 58 -7.50 1.60 -5.50
C GLY A 58 -7.67 2.99 -4.91
N MET A 59 -6.58 3.57 -4.36
CA MET A 59 -6.59 4.92 -3.80
C MET A 59 -6.90 5.99 -4.84
N THR A 60 -6.49 5.80 -6.10
CA THR A 60 -6.80 6.74 -7.18
C THR A 60 -8.31 6.87 -7.41
N PHE A 61 -9.06 5.76 -7.37
CA PHE A 61 -10.52 5.82 -7.48
C PHE A 61 -11.14 6.59 -6.32
N VAL A 62 -10.66 6.39 -5.10
CA VAL A 62 -11.14 7.13 -3.92
C VAL A 62 -10.84 8.62 -4.04
N LEU A 63 -9.64 8.99 -4.50
CA LEU A 63 -9.26 10.39 -4.71
C LEU A 63 -10.12 11.09 -5.79
N ILE A 64 -10.50 10.39 -6.86
CA ILE A 64 -11.38 10.92 -7.91
C ILE A 64 -12.76 11.28 -7.32
N THR A 65 -13.24 10.53 -6.32
CA THR A 65 -14.50 10.84 -5.63
C THR A 65 -14.36 11.92 -4.56
N GLY A 66 -13.17 12.48 -4.38
CA GLY A 66 -12.88 13.53 -3.40
C GLY A 66 -12.70 13.02 -1.97
N GLY A 67 -12.56 11.71 -1.78
CA GLY A 67 -12.30 11.07 -0.49
C GLY A 67 -10.81 10.78 -0.25
N ILE A 68 -10.48 10.43 1.00
CA ILE A 68 -9.19 9.84 1.39
C ILE A 68 -9.52 8.55 2.15
N ASP A 69 -8.92 7.42 1.72
CA ASP A 69 -9.09 6.13 2.40
C ASP A 69 -7.80 5.70 3.08
N LEU A 70 -7.78 5.82 4.41
CA LEU A 70 -6.67 5.38 5.25
C LEU A 70 -6.76 3.90 5.64
N SER A 71 -7.86 3.23 5.32
CA SER A 71 -8.09 1.83 5.71
C SER A 71 -7.44 0.81 4.78
N ILE A 72 -6.98 1.21 3.58
CA ILE A 72 -6.44 0.29 2.56
C ILE A 72 -5.28 -0.57 3.10
N PRO A 73 -4.19 -0.02 3.71
CA PRO A 73 -3.10 -0.85 4.19
C PRO A 73 -3.48 -1.81 5.32
N PRO A 74 -4.21 -1.40 6.38
CA PRO A 74 -4.59 -2.32 7.45
C PRO A 74 -5.63 -3.35 7.03
N VAL A 75 -6.54 -3.04 6.11
CA VAL A 75 -7.48 -4.03 5.54
C VAL A 75 -6.71 -5.09 4.74
N MET A 76 -5.71 -4.67 3.95
CA MET A 76 -4.84 -5.60 3.23
C MET A 76 -4.07 -6.51 4.22
N ALA A 77 -3.54 -5.96 5.30
CA ALA A 77 -2.84 -6.73 6.33
C ALA A 77 -3.76 -7.75 7.01
N LEU A 78 -4.98 -7.34 7.39
CA LEU A 78 -5.98 -8.23 7.99
C LEU A 78 -6.36 -9.36 7.03
N GLY A 79 -6.62 -9.05 5.77
CA GLY A 79 -6.91 -10.06 4.74
C GLY A 79 -5.77 -11.06 4.58
N ALA A 80 -4.52 -10.57 4.49
CA ALA A 80 -3.34 -11.41 4.37
C ALA A 80 -3.17 -12.35 5.57
N ILE A 81 -3.39 -11.88 6.79
CA ILE A 81 -3.29 -12.70 8.01
C ILE A 81 -4.38 -13.79 8.01
N LEU A 82 -5.63 -13.45 7.74
CA LEU A 82 -6.73 -14.42 7.71
C LEU A 82 -6.52 -15.50 6.64
N GLY A 83 -6.08 -15.09 5.44
CA GLY A 83 -5.74 -16.04 4.39
C GLY A 83 -4.56 -16.94 4.74
N THR A 84 -3.52 -16.38 5.37
CA THR A 84 -2.35 -17.14 5.81
C THR A 84 -2.70 -18.11 6.94
N LEU A 85 -3.49 -17.69 7.93
CA LEU A 85 -3.97 -18.55 9.01
C LEU A 85 -4.77 -19.74 8.45
N TYR A 86 -5.65 -19.52 7.49
CA TYR A 86 -6.38 -20.59 6.83
C TYR A 86 -5.43 -21.58 6.14
N MET A 87 -4.39 -21.09 5.45
CA MET A 87 -3.40 -21.95 4.79
C MET A 87 -2.55 -22.74 5.80
N GLN A 88 -2.22 -22.17 6.96
CA GLN A 88 -1.47 -22.86 8.01
C GLN A 88 -2.24 -24.06 8.59
N HIS A 89 -3.56 -24.05 8.55
CA HIS A 89 -4.41 -25.19 8.92
C HIS A 89 -4.66 -26.19 7.77
N GLY A 90 -3.83 -26.17 6.74
CA GLY A 90 -3.94 -27.09 5.60
C GLY A 90 -4.96 -26.66 4.54
N GLY A 91 -5.41 -25.41 4.59
CA GLY A 91 -6.38 -24.87 3.65
C GLY A 91 -5.82 -24.67 2.24
N ASN A 92 -6.71 -24.69 1.24
CA ASN A 92 -6.36 -24.49 -0.16
C ASN A 92 -6.04 -23.02 -0.45
N GLY A 93 -4.95 -22.75 -1.20
CA GLY A 93 -4.52 -21.39 -1.56
C GLY A 93 -5.56 -20.58 -2.33
N PHE A 94 -6.39 -21.21 -3.16
CA PHE A 94 -7.48 -20.53 -3.88
C PHE A 94 -8.57 -20.04 -2.90
N ILE A 95 -8.92 -20.84 -1.90
CA ILE A 95 -9.89 -20.43 -0.87
C ILE A 95 -9.28 -19.33 0.00
N ALA A 96 -7.99 -19.41 0.35
CA ALA A 96 -7.28 -18.34 1.05
C ALA A 96 -7.37 -17.01 0.28
N PHE A 97 -7.17 -17.03 -1.03
CA PHE A 97 -7.34 -15.85 -1.89
C PHE A 97 -8.77 -15.30 -1.85
N LEU A 98 -9.78 -16.16 -1.88
CA LEU A 98 -11.19 -15.74 -1.76
C LEU A 98 -11.49 -15.12 -0.39
N ILE A 99 -10.89 -15.63 0.70
CA ILE A 99 -10.99 -15.04 2.03
C ILE A 99 -10.41 -13.62 2.04
N MET A 100 -9.19 -13.44 1.49
CA MET A 100 -8.55 -12.12 1.38
C MET A 100 -9.43 -11.14 0.60
N LEU A 101 -9.98 -11.59 -0.52
CA LEU A 101 -10.89 -10.79 -1.35
C LEU A 101 -12.18 -10.42 -0.60
N ALA A 102 -12.77 -11.37 0.10
CA ALA A 102 -14.01 -11.16 0.88
C ALA A 102 -13.79 -10.12 1.99
N VAL A 103 -12.66 -10.14 2.67
CA VAL A 103 -12.29 -9.14 3.69
C VAL A 103 -12.20 -7.74 3.05
N GLY A 104 -11.51 -7.60 1.94
CA GLY A 104 -11.38 -6.33 1.22
C GLY A 104 -12.73 -5.79 0.76
N VAL A 105 -13.56 -6.65 0.14
CA VAL A 105 -14.91 -6.29 -0.32
C VAL A 105 -15.80 -5.92 0.87
N GLY A 106 -15.79 -6.71 1.95
CA GLY A 106 -16.59 -6.44 3.15
C GLY A 106 -16.26 -5.09 3.78
N CYS A 107 -14.99 -4.80 3.98
CA CYS A 107 -14.52 -3.51 4.51
C CYS A 107 -14.87 -2.35 3.55
N GLY A 108 -14.69 -2.53 2.25
CA GLY A 108 -15.04 -1.55 1.24
C GLY A 108 -16.56 -1.25 1.19
N LEU A 109 -17.40 -2.27 1.34
CA LEU A 109 -18.86 -2.09 1.42
C LEU A 109 -19.27 -1.31 2.66
N VAL A 110 -18.66 -1.57 3.82
CA VAL A 110 -18.93 -0.83 5.06
C VAL A 110 -18.55 0.65 4.89
N ASN A 111 -17.35 0.94 4.39
CA ASN A 111 -16.91 2.30 4.11
C ASN A 111 -17.83 2.99 3.09
N GLY A 112 -18.10 2.32 1.97
CA GLY A 112 -18.94 2.86 0.90
C GLY A 112 -20.36 3.16 1.37
N TYR A 113 -20.97 2.27 2.16
CA TYR A 113 -22.28 2.49 2.73
C TYR A 113 -22.31 3.70 3.69
N ALA A 114 -21.34 3.77 4.61
CA ALA A 114 -21.27 4.87 5.58
C ALA A 114 -21.06 6.22 4.88
N ILE A 115 -20.25 6.28 3.84
CA ILE A 115 -19.97 7.52 3.11
C ILE A 115 -21.15 7.91 2.22
N ALA A 116 -21.67 6.96 1.42
CA ALA A 116 -22.66 7.28 0.39
C ALA A 116 -24.08 7.43 0.93
N TYR A 117 -24.47 6.63 1.94
CA TYR A 117 -25.85 6.64 2.45
C TYR A 117 -26.01 7.35 3.78
N LEU A 118 -24.98 7.32 4.65
CA LEU A 118 -25.02 8.05 5.92
C LEU A 118 -24.40 9.43 5.84
N ASN A 119 -23.89 9.83 4.65
CA ASN A 119 -23.24 11.12 4.40
C ASN A 119 -22.11 11.43 5.39
N MET A 120 -21.39 10.38 5.85
CA MET A 120 -20.26 10.55 6.76
C MET A 120 -19.02 11.03 6.00
N ILE A 121 -18.17 11.78 6.68
CA ILE A 121 -16.91 12.26 6.12
C ILE A 121 -15.98 11.08 5.85
N PRO A 122 -15.47 10.88 4.61
CA PRO A 122 -14.64 9.71 4.24
C PRO A 122 -13.46 9.47 5.17
N PHE A 123 -12.75 10.54 5.55
CA PHE A 123 -11.60 10.49 6.44
C PHE A 123 -11.93 9.85 7.81
N ILE A 124 -13.09 10.23 8.42
CA ILE A 124 -13.49 9.71 9.74
C ILE A 124 -13.85 8.22 9.65
N VAL A 125 -14.60 7.84 8.62
CA VAL A 125 -15.02 6.45 8.40
C VAL A 125 -13.81 5.54 8.20
N THR A 126 -12.91 5.94 7.30
CA THR A 126 -11.73 5.13 6.97
C THR A 126 -10.72 5.07 8.10
N LEU A 127 -10.56 6.14 8.88
CA LEU A 127 -9.74 6.16 10.09
C LEU A 127 -10.31 5.23 11.17
N SER A 128 -11.64 5.21 11.35
CA SER A 128 -12.30 4.29 12.28
C SER A 128 -12.08 2.84 11.87
N LEU A 129 -12.28 2.52 10.58
CA LEU A 129 -12.03 1.18 10.05
C LEU A 129 -10.55 0.79 10.15
N GLN A 130 -9.63 1.71 9.88
CA GLN A 130 -8.20 1.51 10.09
C GLN A 130 -7.91 1.06 11.52
N THR A 131 -8.48 1.74 12.52
CA THR A 131 -8.27 1.42 13.93
C THR A 131 -8.83 0.03 14.26
N ILE A 132 -10.06 -0.27 13.83
CA ILE A 132 -10.71 -1.57 14.07
C ILE A 132 -9.90 -2.70 13.44
N THR A 133 -9.49 -2.58 12.18
CA THR A 133 -8.72 -3.61 11.49
C THR A 133 -7.32 -3.75 12.07
N SER A 134 -6.69 -2.66 12.49
CA SER A 134 -5.38 -2.65 13.16
C SER A 134 -5.41 -3.42 14.48
N VAL A 135 -6.39 -3.17 15.32
CA VAL A 135 -6.58 -3.93 16.57
C VAL A 135 -6.89 -5.39 16.29
N SER A 136 -7.73 -5.69 15.29
CA SER A 136 -8.10 -7.06 14.94
C SER A 136 -6.89 -7.90 14.53
N TYR A 137 -6.01 -7.41 13.67
CA TYR A 137 -4.84 -8.18 13.26
C TYR A 137 -3.80 -8.32 14.39
N THR A 138 -3.64 -7.33 15.27
CA THR A 138 -2.73 -7.46 16.42
C THR A 138 -3.20 -8.55 17.39
N HIS A 139 -4.51 -8.65 17.65
CA HIS A 139 -5.05 -9.73 18.46
C HIS A 139 -4.90 -11.12 17.82
N LEU A 140 -4.95 -11.21 16.49
CA LEU A 140 -4.76 -12.47 15.78
C LEU A 140 -3.29 -12.93 15.75
N THR A 141 -2.35 -12.00 15.87
CA THR A 141 -0.90 -12.30 15.82
C THR A 141 -0.27 -12.52 17.19
N LEU A 142 -0.87 -12.01 18.27
CA LEU A 142 -0.34 -12.09 19.64
C LEU A 142 -0.39 -13.49 20.31
N PRO A 143 -1.31 -14.45 20.01
CA PRO A 143 -1.42 -15.69 20.78
C PRO A 143 -0.28 -16.68 20.56
N THR A 144 0.60 -16.50 19.60
CA THR A 144 1.69 -17.45 19.33
C THR A 144 2.89 -17.32 20.26
N ASN A 145 2.97 -16.25 21.07
CA ASN A 145 4.10 -16.00 21.99
C ASN A 145 3.77 -16.18 23.48
N SER A 146 2.55 -16.56 23.85
CA SER A 146 2.18 -16.73 25.27
C SER A 146 2.31 -18.17 25.79
N LEU A 147 2.91 -19.09 25.04
CA LEU A 147 3.14 -20.49 25.44
C LEU A 147 4.61 -20.86 25.33
N VAL A 148 5.51 -20.03 25.87
CA VAL A 148 6.88 -20.44 26.22
C VAL A 148 7.10 -20.14 27.68
#